data_aecdc6b8b8ab86a9b72323d701b27a64
#
_entry.id   aecdc6b8b8ab86a9b72323d701b27a64
#
_cell.length_a   1.000
_cell.length_b   1.000
_cell.length_c   1.000
_cell.angle_alpha   90.00
_cell.angle_beta   90.00
_cell.angle_gamma   90.00
#
_symmetry.space_group_name_H-M   'P 1'
#
loop_
_entity.id
_entity.type
_entity.pdbx_description
1 polymer ?
#
loop_
_entity_poly.entity_id
_entity_poly.type
_entity_poly.pdbx_seq_one_letter_code
_entity_poly.pdbx_strand_id
1 'polypeptide(L)'
;PTISVLKGHTLGGGCECVLATDMRIGDQTTSIGLPDTKLGIMPGFGGCVRLPRVIGADSAMEIITQGKACRADEALKIGLLDAVVETDALYESALQTLTSAINEKIDWQARRKQKTSPLTLSKLESMMSFTMAKGLVAQKAGPHYPAPMTAVITIEEGARFARNEALDIERKYFVKLAKSEEAKALVGLFLNDQYIKGIAKKAAKSASKDTERAAVLGAGIMGGGIAYQSALKGVPVLMKDIAQPSLDLGMTEASKLLNKRLAQGRIDGFKMAGILASITPSLHYAGIENS
;
A
#
# COMPACT_ATOMS: atom_id res chain seq x y z
N PRO A 1 -21.67 -18.79 -9.50
CA PRO A 1 -20.92 -17.57 -9.16
C PRO A 1 -20.15 -17.72 -7.84
N THR A 2 -19.08 -16.91 -7.68
CA THR A 2 -18.27 -16.83 -6.48
C THR A 2 -18.10 -15.37 -6.07
N ILE A 3 -18.09 -15.10 -4.76
CA ILE A 3 -17.91 -13.76 -4.22
C ILE A 3 -16.88 -13.77 -3.10
N SER A 4 -16.03 -12.77 -3.05
CA SER A 4 -15.12 -12.49 -1.94
C SER A 4 -15.63 -11.34 -1.09
N VAL A 5 -15.52 -11.52 0.22
CA VAL A 5 -15.89 -10.53 1.24
C VAL A 5 -14.58 -10.04 1.88
N LEU A 6 -14.34 -8.74 1.85
CA LEU A 6 -13.06 -8.13 2.22
C LEU A 6 -13.22 -7.18 3.40
N LYS A 7 -12.31 -7.31 4.36
CA LYS A 7 -12.18 -6.40 5.51
C LYS A 7 -10.71 -6.20 5.85
N GLY A 8 -10.29 -4.95 6.06
CA GLY A 8 -8.88 -4.65 6.36
C GLY A 8 -7.96 -4.89 5.17
N HIS A 9 -6.79 -5.51 5.38
CA HIS A 9 -5.76 -5.66 4.36
C HIS A 9 -5.91 -6.93 3.53
N THR A 10 -6.02 -6.77 2.22
CA THR A 10 -6.07 -7.84 1.21
C THR A 10 -4.94 -7.60 0.20
N LEU A 11 -3.72 -7.97 0.55
CA LEU A 11 -2.50 -7.61 -0.18
C LEU A 11 -1.76 -8.84 -0.73
N GLY A 12 -1.00 -8.65 -1.82
CA GLY A 12 -0.19 -9.70 -2.45
C GLY A 12 -1.01 -10.93 -2.77
N GLY A 13 -0.59 -12.12 -2.31
CA GLY A 13 -1.32 -13.38 -2.53
C GLY A 13 -2.79 -13.35 -2.08
N GLY A 14 -3.13 -12.57 -1.04
CA GLY A 14 -4.52 -12.36 -0.65
C GLY A 14 -5.33 -11.63 -1.74
N CYS A 15 -4.74 -10.60 -2.35
CA CYS A 15 -5.35 -9.91 -3.48
C CYS A 15 -5.49 -10.85 -4.69
N GLU A 16 -4.47 -11.66 -4.97
CA GLU A 16 -4.49 -12.64 -6.08
C GLU A 16 -5.59 -13.70 -5.91
N CYS A 17 -5.83 -14.16 -4.68
CA CYS A 17 -6.93 -15.08 -4.36
C CYS A 17 -8.30 -14.45 -4.66
N VAL A 18 -8.56 -13.23 -4.18
CA VAL A 18 -9.87 -12.58 -4.38
C VAL A 18 -10.09 -12.14 -5.83
N LEU A 19 -9.03 -11.89 -6.60
CA LEU A 19 -9.12 -11.67 -8.04
C LEU A 19 -9.61 -12.92 -8.81
N ALA A 20 -9.49 -14.10 -8.24
CA ALA A 20 -10.00 -15.33 -8.84
C ALA A 20 -11.53 -15.42 -8.76
N THR A 21 -12.18 -14.79 -7.77
CA THR A 21 -13.64 -14.78 -7.62
C THR A 21 -14.32 -13.86 -8.63
N ASP A 22 -15.60 -14.10 -8.90
CA ASP A 22 -16.36 -13.33 -9.90
C ASP A 22 -16.69 -11.92 -9.41
N MET A 23 -16.91 -11.76 -8.09
CA MET A 23 -17.29 -10.50 -7.45
C MET A 23 -16.49 -10.28 -6.16
N ARG A 24 -16.34 -9.01 -5.75
CA ARG A 24 -15.59 -8.59 -4.57
C ARG A 24 -16.31 -7.45 -3.88
N ILE A 25 -16.71 -7.65 -2.62
CA ILE A 25 -17.35 -6.62 -1.78
C ILE A 25 -16.44 -6.34 -0.59
N GLY A 26 -16.18 -5.07 -0.31
CA GLY A 26 -15.39 -4.62 0.82
C GLY A 26 -16.15 -3.70 1.75
N ASP A 27 -15.58 -3.46 2.93
CA ASP A 27 -16.00 -2.38 3.82
C ASP A 27 -15.06 -1.16 3.70
N GLN A 28 -15.35 -0.09 4.46
CA GLN A 28 -14.58 1.14 4.50
C GLN A 28 -13.12 0.94 4.95
N THR A 29 -12.82 -0.16 5.67
CA THR A 29 -11.47 -0.48 6.14
C THR A 29 -10.64 -1.22 5.12
N THR A 30 -11.25 -1.65 4.02
CA THR A 30 -10.60 -2.46 2.98
C THR A 30 -9.45 -1.71 2.31
N SER A 31 -8.30 -2.39 2.25
CA SER A 31 -7.13 -1.97 1.53
C SER A 31 -6.64 -3.14 0.68
N ILE A 32 -6.70 -3.00 -0.65
CA ILE A 32 -6.43 -4.09 -1.60
C ILE A 32 -5.34 -3.68 -2.60
N GLY A 33 -4.40 -4.59 -2.92
CA GLY A 33 -3.33 -4.30 -3.86
C GLY A 33 -2.24 -5.34 -3.93
N LEU A 34 -1.24 -5.07 -4.76
CA LEU A 34 -0.13 -5.98 -5.08
C LEU A 34 1.23 -5.29 -4.78
N PRO A 35 1.69 -5.32 -3.51
CA PRO A 35 2.94 -4.66 -3.09
C PRO A 35 4.21 -5.45 -3.41
N ASP A 36 4.13 -6.53 -4.13
CA ASP A 36 5.16 -7.55 -4.35
C ASP A 36 6.46 -6.96 -4.90
N THR A 37 6.38 -5.95 -5.78
CA THR A 37 7.54 -5.28 -6.37
C THR A 37 8.43 -4.60 -5.34
N LYS A 38 7.91 -4.20 -4.17
CA LYS A 38 8.69 -3.68 -3.05
C LYS A 38 9.62 -4.71 -2.42
N LEU A 39 9.35 -5.99 -2.64
CA LEU A 39 10.18 -7.11 -2.21
C LEU A 39 11.12 -7.62 -3.31
N GLY A 40 11.20 -6.92 -4.46
CA GLY A 40 12.01 -7.35 -5.60
C GLY A 40 11.44 -8.52 -6.37
N ILE A 41 10.20 -8.92 -6.09
CA ILE A 41 9.43 -9.92 -6.83
C ILE A 41 8.24 -9.24 -7.51
N MET A 42 7.53 -9.96 -8.37
CA MET A 42 6.24 -9.51 -8.90
C MET A 42 5.13 -10.44 -8.40
N PRO A 43 3.85 -10.09 -8.55
CA PRO A 43 2.76 -11.02 -8.32
C PRO A 43 2.98 -12.31 -9.11
N GLY A 44 2.91 -13.47 -8.47
CA GLY A 44 3.24 -14.76 -9.06
C GLY A 44 2.18 -15.84 -8.85
N PHE A 45 1.02 -15.44 -8.34
CA PHE A 45 -0.13 -16.31 -8.13
C PHE A 45 -1.35 -15.86 -8.97
N GLY A 46 -1.10 -15.23 -10.10
CA GLY A 46 -2.08 -14.77 -11.07
C GLY A 46 -2.39 -13.27 -11.03
N GLY A 47 -1.65 -12.46 -10.26
CA GLY A 47 -1.88 -11.03 -10.13
C GLY A 47 -1.57 -10.28 -11.42
N CYS A 48 -0.45 -10.56 -12.09
CA CYS A 48 -0.11 -9.97 -13.38
C CYS A 48 -1.03 -10.45 -14.52
N VAL A 49 -1.79 -11.53 -14.30
CA VAL A 49 -2.74 -12.08 -15.26
C VAL A 49 -4.16 -11.57 -15.01
N ARG A 50 -4.65 -11.68 -13.76
CA ARG A 50 -6.05 -11.36 -13.42
C ARG A 50 -6.30 -9.87 -13.27
N LEU A 51 -5.40 -9.14 -12.63
CA LEU A 51 -5.62 -7.71 -12.38
C LEU A 51 -5.83 -6.93 -13.68
N PRO A 52 -4.97 -7.06 -14.74
CA PRO A 52 -5.20 -6.36 -16.00
C PRO A 52 -6.52 -6.71 -16.69
N ARG A 53 -7.03 -7.92 -16.46
CA ARG A 53 -8.32 -8.38 -17.01
C ARG A 53 -9.53 -7.85 -16.23
N VAL A 54 -9.32 -7.42 -14.99
CA VAL A 54 -10.39 -6.87 -14.13
C VAL A 54 -10.48 -5.35 -14.27
N ILE A 55 -9.36 -4.64 -14.22
CA ILE A 55 -9.34 -3.15 -14.18
C ILE A 55 -8.64 -2.50 -15.39
N GLY A 56 -8.27 -3.28 -16.40
CA GLY A 56 -7.50 -2.80 -17.55
C GLY A 56 -5.99 -2.81 -17.32
N ALA A 57 -5.23 -2.81 -18.43
CA ALA A 57 -3.78 -2.97 -18.39
C ALA A 57 -3.07 -1.79 -17.71
N ASP A 58 -3.47 -0.55 -18.02
CA ASP A 58 -2.79 0.66 -17.53
C ASP A 58 -2.91 0.80 -16.00
N SER A 59 -4.13 0.69 -15.46
CA SER A 59 -4.38 0.74 -14.02
C SER A 59 -3.68 -0.42 -13.29
N ALA A 60 -3.66 -1.61 -13.88
CA ALA A 60 -2.99 -2.76 -13.30
C ALA A 60 -1.46 -2.57 -13.27
N MET A 61 -0.85 -2.08 -14.35
CA MET A 61 0.58 -1.78 -14.40
C MET A 61 0.95 -0.70 -13.39
N GLU A 62 0.13 0.34 -13.23
CA GLU A 62 0.37 1.37 -12.22
C GLU A 62 0.39 0.79 -10.80
N ILE A 63 -0.63 0.01 -10.42
CA ILE A 63 -0.73 -0.60 -9.08
C ILE A 63 0.44 -1.55 -8.82
N ILE A 64 0.74 -2.44 -9.76
CA ILE A 64 1.79 -3.46 -9.59
C ILE A 64 3.18 -2.82 -9.55
N THR A 65 3.49 -1.92 -10.48
CA THR A 65 4.85 -1.33 -10.58
C THR A 65 5.17 -0.40 -9.41
N GLN A 66 4.16 0.28 -8.85
CA GLN A 66 4.33 1.11 -7.64
C GLN A 66 4.24 0.29 -6.35
N GLY A 67 3.80 -0.97 -6.42
CA GLY A 67 3.49 -1.77 -5.23
C GLY A 67 2.45 -1.09 -4.35
N LYS A 68 1.44 -0.47 -4.97
CA LYS A 68 0.42 0.33 -4.28
C LYS A 68 -0.71 -0.55 -3.74
N ALA A 69 -1.26 -0.14 -2.60
CA ALA A 69 -2.55 -0.61 -2.12
C ALA A 69 -3.58 0.50 -2.30
N CYS A 70 -4.73 0.16 -2.86
CA CYS A 70 -5.88 1.05 -3.02
C CYS A 70 -6.76 0.96 -1.78
N ARG A 71 -7.29 2.09 -1.33
CA ARG A 71 -8.34 2.14 -0.32
C ARG A 71 -9.68 1.72 -0.95
N ALA A 72 -10.67 1.43 -0.11
CA ALA A 72 -11.97 0.95 -0.55
C ALA A 72 -12.63 1.84 -1.62
N ASP A 73 -12.62 3.16 -1.41
CA ASP A 73 -13.18 4.16 -2.34
C ASP A 73 -12.45 4.19 -3.69
N GLU A 74 -11.12 4.14 -3.67
CA GLU A 74 -10.28 4.09 -4.86
C GLU A 74 -10.47 2.76 -5.62
N ALA A 75 -10.49 1.64 -4.89
CA ALA A 75 -10.70 0.31 -5.45
C ALA A 75 -12.08 0.15 -6.11
N LEU A 76 -13.12 0.74 -5.52
CA LEU A 76 -14.46 0.80 -6.11
C LEU A 76 -14.45 1.61 -7.40
N LYS A 77 -13.83 2.78 -7.39
CA LYS A 77 -13.78 3.69 -8.55
C LYS A 77 -13.12 3.05 -9.77
N ILE A 78 -12.09 2.24 -9.58
CA ILE A 78 -11.37 1.56 -10.68
C ILE A 78 -11.94 0.18 -11.03
N GLY A 79 -13.02 -0.27 -10.38
CA GLY A 79 -13.65 -1.57 -10.63
C GLY A 79 -12.91 -2.77 -10.00
N LEU A 80 -11.98 -2.52 -9.08
CA LEU A 80 -11.31 -3.59 -8.32
C LEU A 80 -12.23 -4.18 -7.25
N LEU A 81 -13.13 -3.36 -6.67
CA LEU A 81 -14.27 -3.78 -5.86
C LEU A 81 -15.58 -3.52 -6.62
N ASP A 82 -16.56 -4.37 -6.40
CA ASP A 82 -17.90 -4.26 -6.97
C ASP A 82 -18.84 -3.42 -6.08
N ALA A 83 -18.60 -3.42 -4.76
CA ALA A 83 -19.31 -2.59 -3.79
C ALA A 83 -18.45 -2.33 -2.55
N VAL A 84 -18.76 -1.22 -1.86
CA VAL A 84 -18.26 -0.90 -0.53
C VAL A 84 -19.47 -0.62 0.35
N VAL A 85 -19.57 -1.33 1.47
CA VAL A 85 -20.70 -1.26 2.40
C VAL A 85 -20.21 -1.11 3.84
N GLU A 86 -21.12 -0.82 4.75
CA GLU A 86 -20.81 -0.80 6.18
C GLU A 86 -20.39 -2.19 6.67
N THR A 87 -19.48 -2.24 7.63
CA THR A 87 -18.87 -3.48 8.13
C THR A 87 -19.92 -4.49 8.58
N ASP A 88 -20.97 -4.04 9.26
CA ASP A 88 -22.03 -4.91 9.80
C ASP A 88 -22.96 -5.45 8.70
N ALA A 89 -23.08 -4.75 7.57
CA ALA A 89 -23.86 -5.16 6.41
C ALA A 89 -23.08 -6.03 5.42
N LEU A 90 -21.79 -6.25 5.63
CA LEU A 90 -20.88 -6.81 4.63
C LEU A 90 -21.28 -8.22 4.20
N TYR A 91 -21.59 -9.10 5.15
CA TYR A 91 -21.98 -10.49 4.85
C TYR A 91 -23.34 -10.57 4.17
N GLU A 92 -24.33 -9.84 4.68
CA GLU A 92 -25.68 -9.81 4.12
C GLU A 92 -25.69 -9.26 2.68
N SER A 93 -24.95 -8.18 2.44
CA SER A 93 -24.80 -7.60 1.09
C SER A 93 -24.13 -8.59 0.12
N ALA A 94 -23.18 -9.38 0.60
CA ALA A 94 -22.55 -10.42 -0.21
C ALA A 94 -23.54 -11.54 -0.58
N LEU A 95 -24.36 -11.99 0.36
CA LEU A 95 -25.40 -12.99 0.11
C LEU A 95 -26.47 -12.49 -0.88
N GLN A 96 -26.90 -11.24 -0.74
CA GLN A 96 -27.85 -10.60 -1.67
C GLN A 96 -27.26 -10.50 -3.08
N THR A 97 -25.99 -10.11 -3.19
CA THR A 97 -25.29 -10.05 -4.47
C THR A 97 -25.14 -11.42 -5.10
N LEU A 98 -24.78 -12.44 -4.31
CA LEU A 98 -24.67 -13.82 -4.77
C LEU A 98 -26.02 -14.36 -5.24
N THR A 99 -27.09 -14.10 -4.50
CA THR A 99 -28.48 -14.45 -4.87
C THR A 99 -28.88 -13.76 -6.19
N SER A 100 -28.53 -12.49 -6.35
CA SER A 100 -28.78 -11.74 -7.59
C SER A 100 -28.04 -12.35 -8.78
N ALA A 101 -26.81 -12.82 -8.57
CA ALA A 101 -26.03 -13.50 -9.60
C ALA A 101 -26.60 -14.90 -9.96
N ILE A 102 -27.08 -15.65 -8.95
CA ILE A 102 -27.75 -16.94 -9.18
C ILE A 102 -29.06 -16.75 -9.97
N ASN A 103 -29.80 -15.68 -9.70
CA ASN A 103 -31.02 -15.32 -10.38
C ASN A 103 -30.81 -14.55 -11.71
N GLU A 104 -29.58 -14.61 -12.27
CA GLU A 104 -29.21 -14.03 -13.57
C GLU A 104 -29.38 -12.49 -13.66
N LYS A 105 -29.52 -11.76 -12.54
CA LYS A 105 -29.56 -10.30 -12.49
C LYS A 105 -28.16 -9.68 -12.64
N ILE A 106 -27.11 -10.46 -12.43
CA ILE A 106 -25.71 -10.10 -12.61
C ILE A 106 -25.07 -11.15 -13.52
N ASP A 107 -24.53 -10.71 -14.66
CA ASP A 107 -23.83 -11.60 -15.60
C ASP A 107 -22.41 -11.94 -15.07
N TRP A 108 -22.36 -12.88 -14.17
CA TRP A 108 -21.10 -13.39 -13.61
C TRP A 108 -20.33 -14.26 -14.61
N GLN A 109 -21.00 -14.87 -15.58
CA GLN A 109 -20.39 -15.67 -16.64
C GLN A 109 -19.53 -14.79 -17.55
N ALA A 110 -20.04 -13.61 -17.97
CA ALA A 110 -19.27 -12.64 -18.73
C ALA A 110 -18.02 -12.15 -17.97
N ARG A 111 -18.16 -11.87 -16.67
CA ARG A 111 -17.01 -11.50 -15.80
C ARG A 111 -15.97 -12.60 -15.73
N ARG A 112 -16.38 -13.84 -15.58
CA ARG A 112 -15.48 -15.00 -15.58
C ARG A 112 -14.80 -15.18 -16.94
N LYS A 113 -15.55 -15.06 -18.03
CA LYS A 113 -15.03 -15.12 -19.40
C LYS A 113 -13.97 -14.04 -19.62
N GLN A 114 -14.24 -12.79 -19.21
CA GLN A 114 -13.27 -11.70 -19.29
C GLN A 114 -11.94 -12.05 -18.60
N LYS A 115 -11.98 -12.62 -17.41
CA LYS A 115 -10.77 -13.02 -16.65
C LYS A 115 -10.00 -14.18 -17.27
N THR A 116 -10.63 -14.98 -18.12
CA THR A 116 -10.02 -16.16 -18.77
C THR A 116 -9.61 -15.93 -20.22
N SER A 117 -10.11 -14.87 -20.86
CA SER A 117 -9.82 -14.49 -22.24
C SER A 117 -8.54 -13.63 -22.34
N PRO A 118 -7.96 -13.50 -23.54
CA PRO A 118 -6.93 -12.47 -23.80
C PRO A 118 -7.42 -11.06 -23.43
N LEU A 119 -6.49 -10.12 -23.23
CA LEU A 119 -6.83 -8.71 -23.05
C LEU A 119 -7.41 -8.14 -24.33
N THR A 120 -8.50 -7.37 -24.22
CA THR A 120 -9.12 -6.70 -25.35
C THR A 120 -8.42 -5.36 -25.58
N LEU A 121 -7.29 -5.40 -26.30
CA LEU A 121 -6.51 -4.22 -26.68
C LEU A 121 -6.31 -4.22 -28.20
N SER A 122 -6.54 -3.09 -28.86
CA SER A 122 -6.09 -2.90 -30.23
C SER A 122 -4.55 -2.90 -30.30
N LYS A 123 -4.00 -3.12 -31.50
CA LYS A 123 -2.53 -3.07 -31.68
C LYS A 123 -1.94 -1.71 -31.26
N LEU A 124 -2.65 -0.62 -31.56
CA LEU A 124 -2.19 0.73 -31.22
C LEU A 124 -2.22 0.96 -29.71
N GLU A 125 -3.33 0.62 -29.04
CA GLU A 125 -3.46 0.72 -27.58
C GLU A 125 -2.39 -0.11 -26.88
N SER A 126 -2.20 -1.36 -27.30
CA SER A 126 -1.17 -2.24 -26.75
C SER A 126 0.22 -1.63 -26.87
N MET A 127 0.58 -1.15 -28.05
CA MET A 127 1.87 -0.50 -28.29
C MET A 127 2.06 0.74 -27.42
N MET A 128 1.05 1.62 -27.34
CA MET A 128 1.14 2.87 -26.57
C MET A 128 1.21 2.59 -25.06
N SER A 129 0.30 1.78 -24.52
CA SER A 129 0.24 1.46 -23.09
C SER A 129 1.54 0.82 -22.59
N PHE A 130 2.03 -0.22 -23.26
CA PHE A 130 3.23 -0.91 -22.80
C PHE A 130 4.51 -0.10 -23.02
N THR A 131 4.63 0.65 -24.12
CA THR A 131 5.80 1.53 -24.35
C THR A 131 5.86 2.64 -23.30
N MET A 132 4.71 3.28 -23.00
CA MET A 132 4.63 4.34 -22.01
C MET A 132 4.92 3.79 -20.59
N ALA A 133 4.35 2.65 -20.23
CA ALA A 133 4.60 2.00 -18.94
C ALA A 133 6.08 1.65 -18.76
N LYS A 134 6.74 1.07 -19.78
CA LYS A 134 8.18 0.78 -19.74
C LYS A 134 9.02 2.03 -19.57
N GLY A 135 8.68 3.12 -20.26
CA GLY A 135 9.37 4.41 -20.14
C GLY A 135 9.27 4.99 -18.73
N LEU A 136 8.06 5.00 -18.15
CA LEU A 136 7.82 5.49 -16.79
C LEU A 136 8.53 4.64 -15.73
N VAL A 137 8.50 3.31 -15.89
CA VAL A 137 9.18 2.39 -14.97
C VAL A 137 10.68 2.54 -15.06
N ALA A 138 11.25 2.64 -16.27
CA ALA A 138 12.69 2.86 -16.44
C ALA A 138 13.16 4.15 -15.75
N GLN A 139 12.36 5.22 -15.85
CA GLN A 139 12.67 6.51 -15.20
C GLN A 139 12.59 6.42 -13.67
N LYS A 140 11.60 5.70 -13.10
CA LYS A 140 11.34 5.69 -11.65
C LYS A 140 12.09 4.61 -10.90
N ALA A 141 12.14 3.40 -11.42
CA ALA A 141 12.75 2.24 -10.74
C ALA A 141 14.25 2.13 -11.02
N GLY A 142 14.69 2.55 -12.20
CA GLY A 142 16.09 2.42 -12.62
C GLY A 142 16.54 0.96 -12.82
N PRO A 143 17.85 0.74 -13.11
CA PRO A 143 18.35 -0.59 -13.47
C PRO A 143 18.45 -1.56 -12.28
N HIS A 144 18.48 -1.05 -11.04
CA HIS A 144 18.69 -1.85 -9.83
C HIS A 144 17.41 -2.43 -9.23
N TYR A 145 16.24 -2.15 -9.84
CA TYR A 145 14.94 -2.65 -9.42
C TYR A 145 14.23 -3.34 -10.60
N PRO A 146 14.62 -4.59 -10.94
CA PRO A 146 14.10 -5.26 -12.14
C PRO A 146 12.64 -5.68 -12.03
N ALA A 147 12.09 -5.83 -10.82
CA ALA A 147 10.75 -6.36 -10.60
C ALA A 147 9.63 -5.55 -11.27
N PRO A 148 9.56 -4.21 -11.17
CA PRO A 148 8.53 -3.43 -11.84
C PRO A 148 8.56 -3.56 -13.37
N MET A 149 9.76 -3.53 -13.98
CA MET A 149 9.91 -3.70 -15.42
C MET A 149 9.51 -5.11 -15.87
N THR A 150 9.92 -6.12 -15.11
CA THR A 150 9.57 -7.52 -15.41
C THR A 150 8.05 -7.74 -15.32
N ALA A 151 7.37 -7.09 -14.38
CA ALA A 151 5.91 -7.15 -14.28
C ALA A 151 5.23 -6.58 -15.54
N VAL A 152 5.70 -5.42 -16.05
CA VAL A 152 5.17 -4.84 -17.31
C VAL A 152 5.40 -5.79 -18.48
N ILE A 153 6.61 -6.36 -18.62
CA ILE A 153 6.94 -7.32 -19.69
C ILE A 153 6.04 -8.57 -19.58
N THR A 154 5.81 -9.06 -18.38
CA THR A 154 4.93 -10.21 -18.13
C THR A 154 3.50 -9.96 -18.58
N ILE A 155 2.95 -8.78 -18.26
CA ILE A 155 1.60 -8.39 -18.67
C ILE A 155 1.52 -8.24 -20.19
N GLU A 156 2.51 -7.59 -20.81
CA GLU A 156 2.58 -7.40 -22.26
C GLU A 156 2.64 -8.74 -23.01
N GLU A 157 3.56 -9.63 -22.64
CA GLU A 157 3.67 -10.95 -23.27
C GLU A 157 2.41 -11.80 -23.06
N GLY A 158 1.82 -11.72 -21.85
CA GLY A 158 0.61 -12.46 -21.50
C GLY A 158 -0.69 -11.89 -22.08
N ALA A 159 -0.68 -10.63 -22.59
CA ALA A 159 -1.87 -9.91 -23.02
C ALA A 159 -2.65 -10.64 -24.12
N ARG A 160 -1.96 -11.21 -25.09
CA ARG A 160 -2.53 -11.88 -26.26
C ARG A 160 -3.00 -13.33 -26.01
N PHE A 161 -2.67 -13.90 -24.87
CA PHE A 161 -2.97 -15.28 -24.52
C PHE A 161 -4.15 -15.39 -23.59
N ALA A 162 -4.80 -16.56 -23.59
CA ALA A 162 -5.79 -16.90 -22.57
C ALA A 162 -5.10 -17.09 -21.18
N ARG A 163 -5.93 -17.17 -20.14
CA ARG A 163 -5.44 -17.20 -18.74
C ARG A 163 -4.30 -18.22 -18.50
N ASN A 164 -4.44 -19.44 -18.99
CA ASN A 164 -3.50 -20.52 -18.62
C ASN A 164 -2.11 -20.27 -19.17
N GLU A 165 -2.00 -19.93 -20.45
CA GLU A 165 -0.73 -19.58 -21.09
C GLU A 165 -0.11 -18.31 -20.47
N ALA A 166 -0.95 -17.32 -20.15
CA ALA A 166 -0.50 -16.11 -19.46
C ALA A 166 0.04 -16.41 -18.05
N LEU A 167 -0.56 -17.38 -17.33
CA LEU A 167 -0.05 -17.84 -16.03
C LEU A 167 1.30 -18.58 -16.16
N ASP A 168 1.53 -19.28 -17.26
CA ASP A 168 2.84 -19.92 -17.51
C ASP A 168 3.94 -18.88 -17.76
N ILE A 169 3.60 -17.80 -18.48
CA ILE A 169 4.49 -16.64 -18.67
C ILE A 169 4.79 -15.99 -17.31
N GLU A 170 3.76 -15.71 -16.50
CA GLU A 170 3.92 -15.14 -15.16
C GLU A 170 4.84 -15.99 -14.29
N ARG A 171 4.61 -17.32 -14.25
CA ARG A 171 5.41 -18.26 -13.47
C ARG A 171 6.89 -18.24 -13.88
N LYS A 172 7.18 -18.21 -15.18
CA LYS A 172 8.54 -18.13 -15.71
C LYS A 172 9.29 -16.90 -15.22
N TYR A 173 8.65 -15.73 -15.31
CA TYR A 173 9.25 -14.46 -14.88
C TYR A 173 9.33 -14.34 -13.37
N PHE A 174 8.31 -14.81 -12.65
CA PHE A 174 8.33 -14.86 -11.18
C PHE A 174 9.51 -15.65 -10.64
N VAL A 175 9.73 -16.87 -11.15
CA VAL A 175 10.85 -17.72 -10.72
C VAL A 175 12.20 -17.05 -10.99
N LYS A 176 12.35 -16.35 -12.12
CA LYS A 176 13.56 -15.60 -12.44
C LYS A 176 13.82 -14.49 -11.40
N LEU A 177 12.80 -13.70 -11.05
CA LEU A 177 12.92 -12.63 -10.05
C LEU A 177 13.16 -13.19 -8.65
N ALA A 178 12.42 -14.22 -8.24
CA ALA A 178 12.55 -14.80 -6.90
C ALA A 178 13.94 -15.39 -6.61
N LYS A 179 14.71 -15.72 -7.67
CA LYS A 179 16.09 -16.19 -7.58
C LYS A 179 17.14 -15.08 -7.68
N SER A 180 16.73 -13.82 -7.88
CA SER A 180 17.64 -12.68 -8.02
C SER A 180 18.23 -12.25 -6.69
N GLU A 181 19.41 -11.64 -6.72
CA GLU A 181 20.05 -11.07 -5.52
C GLU A 181 19.27 -9.87 -5.00
N GLU A 182 18.60 -9.11 -5.89
CA GLU A 182 17.73 -7.99 -5.52
C GLU A 182 16.53 -8.46 -4.69
N ALA A 183 15.86 -9.54 -5.09
CA ALA A 183 14.75 -10.12 -4.33
C ALA A 183 15.24 -10.64 -2.98
N LYS A 184 16.36 -11.36 -2.96
CA LYS A 184 16.98 -11.86 -1.72
C LYS A 184 17.32 -10.73 -0.74
N ALA A 185 17.91 -9.65 -1.24
CA ALA A 185 18.27 -8.49 -0.41
C ALA A 185 17.02 -7.77 0.14
N LEU A 186 16.02 -7.50 -0.70
CA LEU A 186 14.80 -6.79 -0.31
C LEU A 186 13.91 -7.62 0.64
N VAL A 187 13.78 -8.91 0.40
CA VAL A 187 13.10 -9.84 1.32
C VAL A 187 13.85 -9.92 2.64
N GLY A 188 15.19 -10.02 2.62
CA GLY A 188 16.03 -9.99 3.82
C GLY A 188 15.84 -8.71 4.63
N LEU A 189 15.82 -7.56 3.98
CA LEU A 189 15.55 -6.27 4.61
C LEU A 189 14.16 -6.22 5.26
N PHE A 190 13.15 -6.70 4.56
CA PHE A 190 11.78 -6.79 5.10
C PHE A 190 11.70 -7.68 6.34
N LEU A 191 12.31 -8.87 6.30
CA LEU A 191 12.31 -9.80 7.44
C LEU A 191 13.06 -9.22 8.65
N ASN A 192 14.20 -8.55 8.41
CA ASN A 192 14.95 -7.86 9.46
C ASN A 192 14.14 -6.72 10.10
N ASP A 193 13.43 -5.92 9.30
CA ASP A 193 12.52 -4.88 9.81
C ASP A 193 11.41 -5.48 10.69
N GLN A 194 10.79 -6.59 10.25
CA GLN A 194 9.77 -7.28 11.05
C GLN A 194 10.36 -7.84 12.36
N TYR A 195 11.57 -8.38 12.32
CA TYR A 195 12.26 -8.90 13.51
C TYR A 195 12.53 -7.80 14.54
N ILE A 196 13.11 -6.67 14.11
CA ILE A 196 13.39 -5.51 14.98
C ILE A 196 12.10 -4.93 15.57
N LYS A 197 11.05 -4.76 14.74
CA LYS A 197 9.72 -4.34 15.22
C LYS A 197 9.14 -5.32 16.25
N GLY A 198 9.37 -6.61 16.06
CA GLY A 198 8.98 -7.66 17.02
C GLY A 198 9.67 -7.50 18.37
N ILE A 199 10.98 -7.21 18.39
CA ILE A 199 11.76 -6.94 19.63
C ILE A 199 11.18 -5.70 20.31
N ALA A 200 11.03 -4.59 19.60
CA ALA A 200 10.49 -3.34 20.16
C ALA A 200 9.09 -3.55 20.77
N LYS A 201 8.21 -4.31 20.09
CA LYS A 201 6.86 -4.61 20.58
C LYS A 201 6.89 -5.48 21.85
N LYS A 202 7.83 -6.44 21.95
CA LYS A 202 7.99 -7.25 23.17
C LYS A 202 8.48 -6.38 24.32
N ALA A 203 9.50 -5.54 24.09
CA ALA A 203 10.02 -4.62 25.11
C ALA A 203 8.93 -3.65 25.61
N ALA A 204 8.15 -3.06 24.71
CA ALA A 204 7.04 -2.19 25.09
C ALA A 204 5.97 -2.91 25.94
N LYS A 205 5.66 -4.17 25.64
CA LYS A 205 4.71 -4.97 26.44
C LYS A 205 5.23 -5.33 27.83
N SER A 206 6.55 -5.43 28.00
CA SER A 206 7.18 -5.74 29.31
C SER A 206 7.52 -4.50 30.11
N ALA A 207 7.30 -3.30 29.57
CA ALA A 207 7.52 -2.06 30.31
C ALA A 207 6.54 -1.95 31.49
N SER A 208 7.07 -1.54 32.63
CA SER A 208 6.29 -1.39 33.88
C SER A 208 5.51 -0.08 33.95
N LYS A 209 5.82 0.87 33.09
CA LYS A 209 5.18 2.18 32.99
C LYS A 209 5.01 2.61 31.53
N ASP A 210 3.94 3.30 31.26
CA ASP A 210 3.77 4.02 30.00
C ASP A 210 4.68 5.26 29.93
N THR A 211 5.07 5.65 28.72
CA THR A 211 5.84 6.88 28.51
C THR A 211 4.87 8.06 28.56
N GLU A 212 4.94 8.84 29.62
CA GLU A 212 4.05 10.00 29.83
C GLU A 212 4.57 11.28 29.17
N ARG A 213 5.90 11.42 29.07
CA ARG A 213 6.57 12.59 28.46
C ARG A 213 7.92 12.18 27.90
N ALA A 214 8.42 12.91 26.92
CA ALA A 214 9.75 12.71 26.33
C ALA A 214 10.51 14.04 26.25
N ALA A 215 11.84 13.97 26.31
CA ALA A 215 12.70 15.12 25.99
C ALA A 215 13.55 14.79 24.75
N VAL A 216 13.68 15.78 23.86
CA VAL A 216 14.54 15.71 22.66
C VAL A 216 15.62 16.77 22.80
N LEU A 217 16.87 16.34 22.85
CA LEU A 217 18.03 17.22 22.90
C LEU A 217 18.59 17.44 21.49
N GLY A 218 18.53 18.68 21.02
CA GLY A 218 18.83 19.07 19.64
C GLY A 218 17.58 19.17 18.77
N ALA A 219 17.28 20.38 18.28
CA ALA A 219 16.07 20.71 17.52
C ALA A 219 16.32 20.87 16.01
N GLY A 220 17.38 20.24 15.47
CA GLY A 220 17.61 20.20 14.03
C GLY A 220 16.56 19.36 13.31
N ILE A 221 16.79 19.07 12.03
CA ILE A 221 15.88 18.29 11.17
C ILE A 221 15.48 16.95 11.82
N MET A 222 16.46 16.22 12.38
CA MET A 222 16.16 14.95 13.08
C MET A 222 15.39 15.17 14.37
N GLY A 223 15.79 16.13 15.21
CA GLY A 223 15.11 16.42 16.47
C GLY A 223 13.67 16.85 16.27
N GLY A 224 13.38 17.71 15.32
CA GLY A 224 12.04 18.09 14.91
C GLY A 224 11.21 16.89 14.43
N GLY A 225 11.81 15.99 13.66
CA GLY A 225 11.16 14.74 13.20
C GLY A 225 10.86 13.76 14.36
N ILE A 226 11.76 13.63 15.34
CA ILE A 226 11.55 12.78 16.53
C ILE A 226 10.45 13.38 17.41
N ALA A 227 10.50 14.70 17.68
CA ALA A 227 9.47 15.40 18.45
C ALA A 227 8.09 15.24 17.79
N TYR A 228 8.00 15.48 16.48
CA TYR A 228 6.78 15.22 15.71
C TYR A 228 6.27 13.79 15.88
N GLN A 229 7.13 12.78 15.74
CA GLN A 229 6.70 11.39 15.81
C GLN A 229 6.21 11.01 17.21
N SER A 230 6.84 11.51 18.27
CA SER A 230 6.42 11.30 19.65
C SER A 230 5.06 11.97 19.91
N ALA A 231 4.93 13.24 19.56
CA ALA A 231 3.69 14.01 19.70
C ALA A 231 2.52 13.38 18.92
N LEU A 232 2.78 12.89 17.69
CA LEU A 232 1.80 12.18 16.87
C LEU A 232 1.28 10.89 17.55
N LYS A 233 2.12 10.27 18.41
CA LYS A 233 1.78 9.07 19.19
C LYS A 233 1.16 9.39 20.55
N GLY A 234 0.93 10.67 20.84
CA GLY A 234 0.28 11.12 22.07
C GLY A 234 1.25 11.34 23.24
N VAL A 235 2.58 11.31 22.98
CA VAL A 235 3.60 11.59 24.01
C VAL A 235 4.02 13.06 23.89
N PRO A 236 3.70 13.94 24.87
CA PRO A 236 4.17 15.32 24.91
C PRO A 236 5.71 15.38 24.94
N VAL A 237 6.29 16.37 24.26
CA VAL A 237 7.74 16.47 24.07
C VAL A 237 8.26 17.83 24.47
N LEU A 238 9.28 17.86 25.31
CA LEU A 238 10.14 19.02 25.51
C LEU A 238 11.28 18.95 24.50
N MET A 239 11.30 19.87 23.52
CA MET A 239 12.35 19.92 22.48
C MET A 239 13.33 21.04 22.84
N LYS A 240 14.54 20.68 23.28
CA LYS A 240 15.57 21.58 23.77
C LYS A 240 16.66 21.79 22.74
N ASP A 241 17.07 23.05 22.53
CA ASP A 241 18.31 23.39 21.81
C ASP A 241 19.04 24.55 22.49
N ILE A 242 20.26 24.84 22.06
CA ILE A 242 21.06 25.96 22.56
C ILE A 242 20.78 27.27 21.82
N ALA A 243 20.12 27.20 20.67
CA ALA A 243 19.86 28.34 19.79
C ALA A 243 18.42 28.40 19.31
N GLN A 244 17.80 29.57 19.33
CA GLN A 244 16.44 29.79 18.86
C GLN A 244 16.24 29.37 17.39
N PRO A 245 17.15 29.66 16.43
CA PRO A 245 17.00 29.23 15.05
C PRO A 245 16.87 27.72 14.89
N SER A 246 17.52 26.92 15.75
CA SER A 246 17.41 25.45 15.73
C SER A 246 16.02 25.02 16.20
N LEU A 247 15.46 25.65 17.24
CA LEU A 247 14.09 25.39 17.70
C LEU A 247 13.08 25.73 16.61
N ASP A 248 13.26 26.85 15.93
CA ASP A 248 12.37 27.28 14.83
C ASP A 248 12.43 26.29 13.66
N LEU A 249 13.64 25.77 13.33
CA LEU A 249 13.84 24.73 12.32
C LEU A 249 13.10 23.43 12.72
N GLY A 250 13.24 22.98 13.95
CA GLY A 250 12.59 21.77 14.46
C GLY A 250 11.05 21.89 14.42
N MET A 251 10.49 23.03 14.81
CA MET A 251 9.06 23.29 14.72
C MET A 251 8.56 23.38 13.27
N THR A 252 9.38 23.96 12.38
CA THR A 252 9.07 24.02 10.95
C THR A 252 9.01 22.62 10.34
N GLU A 253 9.97 21.73 10.65
CA GLU A 253 9.96 20.36 10.17
C GLU A 253 8.78 19.56 10.72
N ALA A 254 8.44 19.71 12.01
CA ALA A 254 7.26 19.08 12.59
C ALA A 254 5.97 19.54 11.88
N SER A 255 5.83 20.86 11.64
CA SER A 255 4.68 21.44 10.94
C SER A 255 4.58 20.94 9.49
N LYS A 256 5.70 20.85 8.77
CA LYS A 256 5.77 20.33 7.40
C LYS A 256 5.28 18.87 7.30
N LEU A 257 5.69 18.02 8.24
CA LEU A 257 5.26 16.63 8.30
C LEU A 257 3.78 16.49 8.60
N LEU A 258 3.23 17.34 9.49
CA LEU A 258 1.80 17.38 9.81
C LEU A 258 0.97 17.90 8.64
N ASN A 259 1.39 18.97 7.97
CA ASN A 259 0.73 19.49 6.77
C ASN A 259 0.61 18.43 5.67
N LYS A 260 1.64 17.60 5.48
CA LYS A 260 1.57 16.48 4.54
C LYS A 260 0.47 15.46 4.92
N ARG A 261 0.29 15.19 6.21
CA ARG A 261 -0.80 14.31 6.69
C ARG A 261 -2.18 14.95 6.54
N LEU A 262 -2.28 16.25 6.81
CA LEU A 262 -3.52 17.02 6.61
C LEU A 262 -3.95 16.99 5.14
N ALA A 263 -3.03 17.29 4.23
CA ALA A 263 -3.27 17.24 2.78
C ALA A 263 -3.68 15.83 2.28
N GLN A 264 -3.25 14.77 2.97
CA GLN A 264 -3.63 13.38 2.69
C GLN A 264 -4.96 12.96 3.37
N GLY A 265 -5.65 13.87 4.08
CA GLY A 265 -6.87 13.56 4.83
C GLY A 265 -6.68 12.56 5.99
N ARG A 266 -5.43 12.37 6.47
CA ARG A 266 -5.12 11.45 7.58
C ARG A 266 -5.34 12.04 8.97
N ILE A 267 -5.38 13.34 9.07
CA ILE A 267 -5.71 14.12 10.25
C ILE A 267 -6.49 15.35 9.80
N ASP A 268 -7.28 15.93 10.70
CA ASP A 268 -7.91 17.23 10.53
C ASP A 268 -7.09 18.36 11.14
N GLY A 269 -7.53 19.60 10.95
CA GLY A 269 -6.85 20.79 11.47
C GLY A 269 -6.83 20.87 12.99
N PHE A 270 -7.88 20.39 13.67
CA PHE A 270 -7.96 20.38 15.12
C PHE A 270 -6.93 19.41 15.72
N LYS A 271 -6.84 18.21 15.17
CA LYS A 271 -5.83 17.22 15.56
C LYS A 271 -4.41 17.69 15.27
N MET A 272 -4.19 18.36 14.13
CA MET A 272 -2.89 18.97 13.83
C MET A 272 -2.47 20.00 14.87
N ALA A 273 -3.38 20.92 15.25
CA ALA A 273 -3.10 21.94 16.26
C ALA A 273 -2.77 21.32 17.62
N GLY A 274 -3.53 20.30 18.04
CA GLY A 274 -3.27 19.57 19.29
C GLY A 274 -1.90 18.89 19.33
N ILE A 275 -1.47 18.28 18.22
CA ILE A 275 -0.16 17.64 18.10
C ILE A 275 0.96 18.70 18.19
N LEU A 276 0.84 19.83 17.49
CA LEU A 276 1.83 20.90 17.56
C LEU A 276 1.92 21.51 18.97
N ALA A 277 0.79 21.71 19.65
CA ALA A 277 0.75 22.22 21.01
C ALA A 277 1.39 21.28 22.04
N SER A 278 1.52 19.99 21.74
CA SER A 278 2.20 19.02 22.61
C SER A 278 3.74 18.99 22.43
N ILE A 279 4.30 19.80 21.52
CA ILE A 279 5.74 20.00 21.36
C ILE A 279 6.10 21.34 21.99
N THR A 280 6.86 21.32 23.08
CA THR A 280 7.31 22.54 23.82
C THR A 280 8.76 22.83 23.45
N PRO A 281 9.05 23.86 22.64
CA PRO A 281 10.43 24.28 22.39
C PRO A 281 11.02 24.98 23.61
N SER A 282 12.29 24.72 23.92
CA SER A 282 12.97 25.35 25.09
C SER A 282 14.47 25.57 24.84
N LEU A 283 14.96 26.70 25.29
CA LEU A 283 16.40 26.99 25.36
C LEU A 283 17.04 26.51 26.68
N HIS A 284 16.21 26.06 27.63
CA HIS A 284 16.63 25.68 28.97
C HIS A 284 16.34 24.19 29.24
N TYR A 285 16.99 23.67 30.26
CA TYR A 285 16.79 22.27 30.72
C TYR A 285 15.62 22.12 31.69
N ALA A 286 14.97 23.22 32.13
CA ALA A 286 13.85 23.15 33.04
C ALA A 286 12.70 22.29 32.48
N GLY A 287 12.24 21.34 33.26
CA GLY A 287 11.16 20.41 32.90
C GLY A 287 11.62 19.08 32.28
N ILE A 288 12.93 18.92 32.01
CA ILE A 288 13.49 17.64 31.52
C ILE A 288 13.42 16.55 32.60
N GLU A 289 13.53 16.94 33.86
CA GLU A 289 13.44 16.04 35.03
C GLU A 289 12.11 15.27 35.11
N ASN A 290 11.10 15.74 34.41
CA ASN A 290 9.78 15.12 34.35
C ASN A 290 9.57 14.26 33.08
N SER A 291 10.66 13.94 32.35
CA SER A 291 10.58 13.23 31.06
C SER A 291 11.10 11.81 31.17
#